data_4eb371379af4f9a1e9835941c2cb377e
#
_entry.id   4eb371379af4f9a1e9835941c2cb377e
#
_cell.length_a   1.000
_cell.length_b   1.000
_cell.length_c   1.000
_cell.angle_alpha   90.00
_cell.angle_beta   90.00
_cell.angle_gamma   90.00
#
_symmetry.space_group_name_H-M   'P 1'
#
loop_
_entity.id
_entity.type
_entity.pdbx_description
1 polymer ?
#
loop_
_entity_poly.entity_id
_entity_poly.type
_entity_poly.pdbx_seq_one_letter_code
_entity_poly.pdbx_strand_id
1 'polypeptide(L)'
;MVFFDVDRWFGDNGDHTLRLDYPLNEDSVVLDLGGYHGDFANNIYSKFRCNVYIFEPYVPFYNMISERFKGNEKIKVFDYGISNETSNVEFFYSNDGSSLVNAKKYTDEDNKDVNTVKVKSFTDVYTELKLDTIDLLKINVEGAEYEILENIFENGYTEKVKNFQIQFHPEPPGAEEALERIREEFSKTHKQDWNYQWVWENWSLK
;
A
#
# COMPACT_ATOMS: atom_id res chain seq x y z
N MET A 1 -22.03 -13.01 -0.68
CA MET A 1 -21.55 -12.45 -1.99
C MET A 1 -20.90 -11.13 -1.66
N VAL A 2 -19.59 -11.03 -1.85
CA VAL A 2 -18.85 -9.78 -1.60
C VAL A 2 -19.24 -8.79 -2.71
N PHE A 3 -19.64 -7.58 -2.32
CA PHE A 3 -19.99 -6.51 -3.24
C PHE A 3 -18.80 -5.56 -3.41
N PHE A 4 -18.43 -5.28 -4.65
CA PHE A 4 -17.34 -4.37 -5.01
C PHE A 4 -17.92 -3.12 -5.68
N ASP A 5 -17.51 -1.93 -5.22
CA ASP A 5 -17.94 -0.63 -5.78
C ASP A 5 -17.17 -0.24 -7.06
N VAL A 6 -16.85 -1.21 -7.90
CA VAL A 6 -16.00 -1.00 -9.09
C VAL A 6 -16.65 -0.06 -10.10
N ASP A 7 -17.94 -0.26 -10.42
CA ASP A 7 -18.66 0.58 -11.39
C ASP A 7 -18.73 2.04 -10.94
N ARG A 8 -18.99 2.26 -9.64
CA ARG A 8 -19.01 3.59 -9.05
C ARG A 8 -17.62 4.24 -9.08
N TRP A 9 -16.56 3.46 -8.78
CA TRP A 9 -15.19 3.94 -8.86
C TRP A 9 -14.80 4.44 -10.25
N PHE A 10 -15.12 3.66 -11.30
CA PHE A 10 -14.87 4.06 -12.69
C PHE A 10 -15.76 5.21 -13.12
N GLY A 11 -17.02 5.25 -12.67
CA GLY A 11 -17.95 6.35 -12.93
C GLY A 11 -17.44 7.70 -12.41
N ASP A 12 -16.81 7.68 -11.23
CA ASP A 12 -16.22 8.86 -10.59
C ASP A 12 -14.78 9.15 -11.07
N ASN A 13 -14.25 8.33 -11.99
CA ASN A 13 -12.86 8.41 -12.48
C ASN A 13 -11.82 8.42 -11.34
N GLY A 14 -12.04 7.58 -10.32
CA GLY A 14 -11.34 7.60 -9.04
C GLY A 14 -9.81 7.55 -9.15
N ASP A 15 -9.27 6.79 -10.12
CA ASP A 15 -7.83 6.67 -10.33
C ASP A 15 -7.14 7.99 -10.73
N HIS A 16 -7.87 8.88 -11.42
CA HIS A 16 -7.34 10.15 -11.90
C HIS A 16 -7.81 11.36 -11.07
N THR A 17 -8.72 11.15 -10.13
CA THR A 17 -9.30 12.18 -9.26
C THR A 17 -8.95 11.91 -7.80
N LEU A 18 -9.73 11.10 -7.12
CA LEU A 18 -9.64 10.85 -5.69
C LEU A 18 -8.27 10.36 -5.21
N ARG A 19 -7.63 9.46 -5.98
CA ARG A 19 -6.30 8.94 -5.64
C ARG A 19 -5.18 9.97 -5.75
N LEU A 20 -5.43 11.10 -6.38
CA LEU A 20 -4.44 12.15 -6.63
C LEU A 20 -4.83 13.50 -6.00
N ASP A 21 -5.93 13.56 -5.24
CA ASP A 21 -6.41 14.80 -4.64
C ASP A 21 -6.04 14.90 -3.15
N TYR A 22 -4.81 15.33 -2.91
CA TYR A 22 -4.22 15.49 -1.58
C TYR A 22 -3.56 16.86 -1.45
N PRO A 23 -3.51 17.43 -0.22
CA PRO A 23 -2.83 18.71 0.04
C PRO A 23 -1.30 18.51 0.15
N LEU A 24 -0.69 17.97 -0.89
CA LEU A 24 0.75 17.71 -0.96
C LEU A 24 1.50 18.88 -1.61
N ASN A 25 2.78 18.99 -1.27
CA ASN A 25 3.72 19.94 -1.83
C ASN A 25 5.10 19.28 -2.04
N GLU A 26 6.12 20.05 -2.44
CA GLU A 26 7.44 19.52 -2.76
C GLU A 26 8.22 18.94 -1.57
N ASP A 27 7.86 19.31 -0.35
CA ASP A 27 8.49 18.83 0.89
C ASP A 27 7.75 17.60 1.46
N SER A 28 6.55 17.31 0.97
CA SER A 28 5.72 16.20 1.44
C SER A 28 6.41 14.84 1.25
N VAL A 29 6.09 13.93 2.14
CA VAL A 29 6.58 12.54 2.15
C VAL A 29 5.45 11.60 1.82
N VAL A 30 5.60 10.84 0.75
CA VAL A 30 4.65 9.82 0.29
C VAL A 30 5.30 8.44 0.33
N LEU A 31 4.62 7.48 0.94
CA LEU A 31 4.99 6.07 0.89
C LEU A 31 4.01 5.32 -0.02
N ASP A 32 4.55 4.57 -0.96
CA ASP A 32 3.81 3.71 -1.91
C ASP A 32 4.14 2.25 -1.63
N LEU A 33 3.28 1.56 -0.87
CA LEU A 33 3.41 0.15 -0.57
C LEU A 33 2.73 -0.67 -1.67
N GLY A 34 3.52 -1.49 -2.39
CA GLY A 34 3.11 -2.20 -3.60
C GLY A 34 3.25 -1.30 -4.83
N GLY A 35 4.49 -1.05 -5.25
CA GLY A 35 4.80 -0.11 -6.34
C GLY A 35 4.35 -0.57 -7.72
N TYR A 36 4.26 -1.89 -7.97
CA TYR A 36 3.87 -2.51 -9.24
C TYR A 36 4.66 -1.93 -10.43
N HIS A 37 4.04 -1.15 -11.32
CA HIS A 37 4.72 -0.49 -12.45
C HIS A 37 5.17 0.95 -12.14
N GLY A 38 4.91 1.47 -10.94
CA GLY A 38 5.27 2.82 -10.52
C GLY A 38 4.34 3.92 -11.04
N ASP A 39 3.13 3.59 -11.53
CA ASP A 39 2.23 4.58 -12.11
C ASP A 39 1.64 5.53 -11.07
N PHE A 40 1.28 5.03 -9.89
CA PHE A 40 0.82 5.87 -8.79
C PHE A 40 1.92 6.87 -8.38
N ALA A 41 3.13 6.38 -8.12
CA ALA A 41 4.27 7.23 -7.76
C ALA A 41 4.58 8.27 -8.83
N ASN A 42 4.51 7.88 -10.12
CA ASN A 42 4.70 8.81 -11.23
C ASN A 42 3.65 9.93 -11.26
N ASN A 43 2.38 9.60 -11.05
CA ASN A 43 1.28 10.56 -11.09
C ASN A 43 1.37 11.55 -9.90
N ILE A 44 1.62 11.04 -8.70
CA ILE A 44 1.84 11.85 -7.49
C ILE A 44 3.05 12.77 -7.67
N TYR A 45 4.20 12.22 -8.08
CA TYR A 45 5.39 13.03 -8.31
C TYR A 45 5.20 14.09 -9.40
N SER A 46 4.56 13.73 -10.51
CA SER A 46 4.30 14.65 -11.60
C SER A 46 3.45 15.84 -11.16
N LYS A 47 2.49 15.63 -10.27
CA LYS A 47 1.58 16.66 -9.75
C LYS A 47 2.23 17.52 -8.68
N PHE A 48 2.96 16.92 -7.72
CA PHE A 48 3.36 17.59 -6.48
C PHE A 48 4.87 17.79 -6.32
N ARG A 49 5.69 17.07 -7.08
CA ARG A 49 7.18 17.09 -6.96
C ARG A 49 7.69 16.74 -5.56
N CYS A 50 6.90 15.97 -4.81
CA CYS A 50 7.17 15.54 -3.45
C CYS A 50 8.20 14.40 -3.37
N ASN A 51 8.59 14.03 -2.15
CA ASN A 51 9.44 12.86 -1.91
C ASN A 51 8.57 11.59 -1.93
N VAL A 52 8.93 10.59 -2.74
CA VAL A 52 8.19 9.34 -2.86
C VAL A 52 9.11 8.17 -2.55
N TYR A 53 8.69 7.32 -1.62
CA TYR A 53 9.36 6.09 -1.22
C TYR A 53 8.51 4.91 -1.68
N ILE A 54 9.03 4.11 -2.63
CA ILE A 54 8.30 2.99 -3.25
C ILE A 54 8.86 1.68 -2.70
N PHE A 55 8.00 0.81 -2.22
CA PHE A 55 8.34 -0.52 -1.70
C PHE A 55 7.75 -1.59 -2.60
N GLU A 56 8.62 -2.32 -3.30
CA GLU A 56 8.23 -3.34 -4.26
C GLU A 56 9.10 -4.59 -4.09
N PRO A 57 8.57 -5.68 -3.51
CA PRO A 57 9.35 -6.86 -3.21
C PRO A 57 9.63 -7.75 -4.43
N TYR A 58 8.82 -7.66 -5.49
CA TYR A 58 9.01 -8.50 -6.68
C TYR A 58 10.09 -7.93 -7.58
N VAL A 59 11.22 -8.64 -7.67
CA VAL A 59 12.43 -8.16 -8.35
C VAL A 59 12.21 -7.63 -9.78
N PRO A 60 11.39 -8.28 -10.64
CA PRO A 60 11.13 -7.73 -11.98
C PRO A 60 10.47 -6.34 -11.95
N PHE A 61 9.51 -6.10 -11.06
CA PHE A 61 8.88 -4.79 -10.93
C PHE A 61 9.82 -3.78 -10.28
N TYR A 62 10.53 -4.18 -9.22
CA TYR A 62 11.56 -3.34 -8.62
C TYR A 62 12.57 -2.82 -9.66
N ASN A 63 13.09 -3.70 -10.52
CA ASN A 63 14.04 -3.33 -11.56
C ASN A 63 13.42 -2.34 -12.58
N MET A 64 12.19 -2.59 -13.00
CA MET A 64 11.44 -1.72 -13.91
C MET A 64 11.23 -0.33 -13.31
N ILE A 65 10.78 -0.26 -12.07
CA ILE A 65 10.53 1.01 -11.36
C ILE A 65 11.85 1.76 -11.13
N SER A 66 12.90 1.04 -10.73
CA SER A 66 14.22 1.63 -10.50
C SER A 66 14.81 2.25 -11.76
N GLU A 67 14.66 1.60 -12.92
CA GLU A 67 15.10 2.18 -14.19
C GLU A 67 14.19 3.34 -14.62
N ARG A 68 12.87 3.24 -14.41
CA ARG A 68 11.90 4.31 -14.71
C ARG A 68 12.23 5.62 -14.01
N PHE A 69 12.64 5.54 -12.74
CA PHE A 69 12.91 6.73 -11.92
C PHE A 69 14.39 7.04 -11.73
N LYS A 70 15.25 6.40 -12.51
CA LYS A 70 16.69 6.58 -12.45
C LYS A 70 17.10 8.06 -12.58
N GLY A 71 17.92 8.51 -11.62
CA GLY A 71 18.37 9.91 -11.58
C GLY A 71 17.39 10.89 -10.94
N ASN A 72 16.23 10.45 -10.49
CA ASN A 72 15.31 11.27 -9.72
C ASN A 72 15.61 11.16 -8.22
N GLU A 73 16.23 12.18 -7.64
CA GLU A 73 16.65 12.18 -6.22
C GLU A 73 15.48 12.16 -5.22
N LYS A 74 14.29 12.56 -5.66
CA LYS A 74 13.08 12.59 -4.81
C LYS A 74 12.30 11.28 -4.82
N ILE A 75 12.60 10.36 -5.73
CA ILE A 75 11.97 9.04 -5.77
C ILE A 75 12.99 7.98 -5.37
N LYS A 76 12.70 7.25 -4.30
CA LYS A 76 13.52 6.13 -3.84
C LYS A 76 12.74 4.83 -3.96
N VAL A 77 13.39 3.81 -4.51
CA VAL A 77 12.78 2.49 -4.73
C VAL A 77 13.53 1.46 -3.88
N PHE A 78 12.78 0.63 -3.16
CA PHE A 78 13.30 -0.39 -2.27
C PHE A 78 12.88 -1.77 -2.73
N ASP A 79 13.82 -2.74 -2.70
CA ASP A 79 13.67 -4.14 -3.13
C ASP A 79 13.03 -5.05 -2.06
N TYR A 80 12.16 -4.49 -1.24
CA TYR A 80 11.44 -5.23 -0.20
C TYR A 80 10.02 -4.69 -0.01
N GLY A 81 9.14 -5.55 0.47
CA GLY A 81 7.79 -5.18 0.87
C GLY A 81 7.72 -4.71 2.32
N ILE A 82 6.54 -4.21 2.71
CA ILE A 82 6.24 -3.88 4.11
C ILE A 82 5.28 -4.93 4.67
N SER A 83 5.46 -5.30 5.94
CA SER A 83 4.65 -6.24 6.70
C SER A 83 4.60 -5.84 8.18
N ASN A 84 4.10 -6.71 9.05
CA ASN A 84 4.16 -6.54 10.51
C ASN A 84 5.52 -6.91 11.12
N GLU A 85 6.31 -7.75 10.44
CA GLU A 85 7.64 -8.18 10.89
C GLU A 85 8.68 -8.16 9.76
N THR A 86 9.97 -8.11 10.15
CA THR A 86 11.09 -8.19 9.21
C THR A 86 11.47 -9.65 9.00
N SER A 87 11.23 -10.16 7.79
CA SER A 87 11.45 -11.56 7.44
C SER A 87 11.62 -11.78 5.94
N ASN A 88 11.81 -13.04 5.54
CA ASN A 88 11.66 -13.45 4.14
C ASN A 88 10.38 -14.28 4.04
N VAL A 89 9.54 -13.99 3.06
CA VAL A 89 8.24 -14.62 2.87
C VAL A 89 8.10 -15.19 1.47
N GLU A 90 7.27 -16.21 1.33
CA GLU A 90 6.91 -16.75 0.03
C GLU A 90 5.93 -15.78 -0.67
N PHE A 91 6.23 -15.48 -1.91
CA PHE A 91 5.46 -14.57 -2.76
C PHE A 91 5.00 -15.31 -4.01
N PHE A 92 3.72 -15.23 -4.29
CA PHE A 92 3.11 -15.85 -5.45
C PHE A 92 2.75 -14.78 -6.47
N TYR A 93 3.42 -14.81 -7.62
CA TYR A 93 3.06 -13.97 -8.74
C TYR A 93 1.98 -14.66 -9.58
N SER A 94 0.89 -13.96 -9.83
CA SER A 94 -0.08 -14.33 -10.87
C SER A 94 -0.38 -13.11 -11.73
N ASN A 95 -0.72 -13.32 -13.00
CA ASN A 95 -1.02 -12.22 -13.93
C ASN A 95 -2.20 -11.34 -13.48
N ASP A 96 -3.08 -11.87 -12.63
CA ASP A 96 -4.33 -11.23 -12.19
C ASP A 96 -4.26 -10.68 -10.75
N GLY A 97 -3.11 -10.79 -10.08
CA GLY A 97 -2.90 -10.33 -8.71
C GLY A 97 -1.79 -11.14 -8.03
N SER A 98 -0.83 -10.45 -7.44
CA SER A 98 0.30 -11.08 -6.74
C SER A 98 0.04 -10.99 -5.24
N SER A 99 0.23 -12.07 -4.47
CA SER A 99 -0.12 -12.09 -3.06
C SER A 99 0.97 -12.69 -2.17
N LEU A 100 1.20 -12.07 -1.01
CA LEU A 100 1.99 -12.62 0.10
C LEU A 100 1.20 -13.65 0.93
N VAL A 101 -0.12 -13.55 0.94
CA VAL A 101 -1.00 -14.26 1.89
C VAL A 101 -1.56 -15.57 1.34
N ASN A 102 -1.65 -15.77 0.04
CA ASN A 102 -2.38 -16.89 -0.57
C ASN A 102 -1.52 -18.09 -0.99
N ALA A 103 -0.37 -18.34 -0.36
CA ALA A 103 0.45 -19.51 -0.58
C ALA A 103 -0.34 -20.83 -0.60
N LYS A 104 -1.35 -20.97 0.28
CA LYS A 104 -2.15 -22.20 0.41
C LYS A 104 -3.31 -22.33 -0.59
N LYS A 105 -3.78 -21.23 -1.18
CA LYS A 105 -4.93 -21.24 -2.09
C LYS A 105 -4.56 -21.62 -3.53
N TYR A 106 -3.29 -21.54 -3.87
CA TYR A 106 -2.75 -21.71 -5.22
C TYR A 106 -1.94 -22.98 -5.41
N THR A 107 -2.19 -24.03 -4.61
CA THR A 107 -1.53 -25.35 -4.71
C THR A 107 -2.03 -26.24 -5.86
N ASP A 108 -2.91 -25.76 -6.73
CA ASP A 108 -3.31 -26.49 -7.94
C ASP A 108 -2.29 -26.32 -9.06
N GLU A 109 -1.99 -27.40 -9.72
CA GLU A 109 -0.89 -27.82 -10.58
C GLU A 109 -0.45 -26.91 -11.76
N ASP A 110 -0.91 -25.67 -11.86
CA ASP A 110 -0.58 -24.77 -12.96
C ASP A 110 0.47 -23.72 -12.55
N ASN A 111 1.73 -24.06 -12.80
CA ASN A 111 2.89 -23.17 -13.03
C ASN A 111 2.83 -21.79 -12.35
N LYS A 112 3.03 -21.75 -11.02
CA LYS A 112 3.20 -20.48 -10.31
C LYS A 112 4.62 -20.40 -9.81
N ASP A 113 5.34 -19.38 -10.25
CA ASP A 113 6.66 -19.08 -9.74
C ASP A 113 6.54 -18.62 -8.28
N VAL A 114 6.88 -19.54 -7.37
CA VAL A 114 7.05 -19.19 -5.95
C VAL A 114 8.40 -18.50 -5.82
N ASN A 115 8.36 -17.25 -5.40
CA ASN A 115 9.54 -16.47 -5.14
C ASN A 115 9.67 -16.20 -3.63
N THR A 116 10.88 -16.17 -3.12
CA THR A 116 11.13 -15.67 -1.78
C THR A 116 11.46 -14.19 -1.88
N VAL A 117 10.68 -13.36 -1.20
CA VAL A 117 10.88 -11.91 -1.16
C VAL A 117 11.18 -11.45 0.26
N LYS A 118 11.89 -10.33 0.37
CA LYS A 118 12.14 -9.67 1.64
C LYS A 118 10.97 -8.79 2.02
N VAL A 119 10.63 -8.79 3.29
CA VAL A 119 9.71 -7.81 3.89
C VAL A 119 10.36 -7.21 5.12
N LYS A 120 10.00 -5.97 5.45
CA LYS A 120 10.38 -5.30 6.69
C LYS A 120 9.13 -4.85 7.44
N SER A 121 9.23 -4.81 8.77
CA SER A 121 8.16 -4.20 9.55
C SER A 121 8.04 -2.71 9.24
N PHE A 122 6.82 -2.16 9.32
CA PHE A 122 6.62 -0.72 9.16
C PHE A 122 7.46 0.07 10.17
N THR A 123 7.55 -0.42 11.41
CA THR A 123 8.37 0.15 12.49
C THR A 123 9.83 0.26 12.13
N ASP A 124 10.42 -0.81 11.56
CA ASP A 124 11.83 -0.80 11.14
C ASP A 124 12.06 0.23 10.05
N VAL A 125 11.20 0.27 9.04
CA VAL A 125 11.30 1.22 7.92
C VAL A 125 11.12 2.66 8.38
N TYR A 126 10.13 2.93 9.23
CA TYR A 126 9.91 4.27 9.80
C TYR A 126 11.15 4.78 10.52
N THR A 127 11.80 3.91 11.30
CA THR A 127 13.01 4.22 12.06
C THR A 127 14.25 4.38 11.16
N GLU A 128 14.48 3.44 10.22
CA GLU A 128 15.63 3.46 9.30
C GLU A 128 15.61 4.69 8.40
N LEU A 129 14.46 5.06 7.89
CA LEU A 129 14.29 6.23 7.03
C LEU A 129 14.21 7.55 7.83
N LYS A 130 14.19 7.46 9.16
CA LYS A 130 14.09 8.61 10.08
C LYS A 130 12.89 9.50 9.74
N LEU A 131 11.77 8.87 9.48
CA LEU A 131 10.54 9.58 9.16
C LEU A 131 10.02 10.28 10.42
N ASP A 132 9.47 11.47 10.26
CA ASP A 132 8.76 12.20 11.34
C ASP A 132 7.25 12.21 11.07
N THR A 133 6.89 12.59 9.85
CA THR A 133 5.50 12.64 9.38
C THR A 133 5.43 12.08 7.97
N ILE A 134 4.38 11.32 7.69
CA ILE A 134 4.03 10.82 6.36
C ILE A 134 2.78 11.56 5.91
N ASP A 135 2.87 12.30 4.80
CA ASP A 135 1.73 13.08 4.29
C ASP A 135 0.70 12.19 3.59
N LEU A 136 1.16 11.12 2.94
CA LEU A 136 0.31 10.12 2.31
C LEU A 136 0.95 8.74 2.37
N LEU A 137 0.24 7.77 2.93
CA LEU A 137 0.58 6.35 2.89
C LEU A 137 -0.42 5.62 2.00
N LYS A 138 0.01 5.21 0.80
CA LYS A 138 -0.78 4.33 -0.06
C LYS A 138 -0.43 2.88 0.23
N ILE A 139 -1.44 2.04 0.40
CA ILE A 139 -1.31 0.60 0.66
C ILE A 139 -2.15 -0.17 -0.36
N ASN A 140 -1.48 -1.01 -1.15
CA ASN A 140 -2.07 -2.02 -2.02
C ASN A 140 -1.07 -3.17 -2.13
N VAL A 141 -1.21 -4.17 -1.27
CA VAL A 141 -0.22 -5.25 -1.05
C VAL A 141 -0.86 -6.63 -1.04
N GLU A 142 -2.04 -6.74 -1.65
CA GLU A 142 -2.70 -7.99 -1.99
C GLU A 142 -2.96 -8.91 -0.76
N GLY A 143 -3.47 -8.32 0.33
CA GLY A 143 -3.93 -9.02 1.53
C GLY A 143 -3.09 -8.83 2.78
N ALA A 144 -1.91 -8.21 2.71
CA ALA A 144 -1.09 -7.89 3.90
C ALA A 144 -1.44 -6.53 4.55
N GLU A 145 -2.44 -5.82 4.04
CA GLU A 145 -2.88 -4.50 4.54
C GLU A 145 -3.23 -4.56 6.03
N TYR A 146 -3.90 -5.62 6.45
CA TYR A 146 -4.40 -5.82 7.82
C TYR A 146 -3.24 -5.86 8.82
N GLU A 147 -2.24 -6.68 8.56
CA GLU A 147 -1.07 -6.85 9.42
C GLU A 147 -0.20 -5.58 9.48
N ILE A 148 -0.07 -4.88 8.35
CA ILE A 148 0.67 -3.60 8.29
C ILE A 148 -0.03 -2.56 9.16
N LEU A 149 -1.35 -2.44 9.05
CA LEU A 149 -2.13 -1.46 9.81
C LEU A 149 -2.14 -1.80 11.30
N GLU A 150 -2.26 -3.07 11.68
CA GLU A 150 -2.12 -3.50 13.07
C GLU A 150 -0.74 -3.10 13.64
N ASN A 151 0.34 -3.31 12.89
CA ASN A 151 1.68 -2.88 13.30
C ASN A 151 1.77 -1.34 13.49
N ILE A 152 1.13 -0.56 12.60
CA ILE A 152 1.06 0.90 12.70
C ILE A 152 0.32 1.32 13.96
N PHE A 153 -0.83 0.71 14.25
CA PHE A 153 -1.66 1.04 15.41
C PHE A 153 -0.99 0.67 16.73
N GLU A 154 -0.48 -0.54 16.85
CA GLU A 154 0.16 -1.07 18.06
C GLU A 154 1.42 -0.28 18.44
N ASN A 155 2.14 0.25 17.47
CA ASN A 155 3.36 1.00 17.70
C ASN A 155 3.16 2.53 17.72
N GLY A 156 1.92 3.01 17.67
CA GLY A 156 1.58 4.42 17.85
C GLY A 156 1.95 5.32 16.67
N TYR A 157 2.05 4.77 15.45
CA TYR A 157 2.37 5.55 14.25
C TYR A 157 1.15 6.11 13.53
N THR A 158 -0.06 5.84 13.99
CA THR A 158 -1.31 6.25 13.31
C THR A 158 -1.35 7.76 13.08
N GLU A 159 -1.10 8.57 14.11
CA GLU A 159 -1.11 10.03 14.02
C GLU A 159 0.13 10.64 13.34
N LYS A 160 1.10 9.78 12.97
CA LYS A 160 2.26 10.16 12.16
C LYS A 160 1.95 10.16 10.65
N VAL A 161 0.81 9.62 10.26
CA VAL A 161 0.34 9.56 8.88
C VAL A 161 -0.86 10.49 8.72
N LYS A 162 -0.76 11.48 7.83
CA LYS A 162 -1.85 12.45 7.60
C LYS A 162 -2.97 11.89 6.75
N ASN A 163 -2.62 11.07 5.74
CA ASN A 163 -3.59 10.46 4.85
C ASN A 163 -3.23 9.00 4.60
N PHE A 164 -4.21 8.11 4.77
CA PHE A 164 -4.13 6.73 4.33
C PHE A 164 -4.99 6.54 3.10
N GLN A 165 -4.43 5.98 2.03
CA GLN A 165 -5.15 5.51 0.85
C GLN A 165 -4.96 4.01 0.74
N ILE A 166 -6.02 3.23 0.92
CA ILE A 166 -5.90 1.78 1.10
C ILE A 166 -6.84 1.04 0.16
N GLN A 167 -6.31 0.03 -0.51
CA GLN A 167 -7.10 -1.02 -1.14
C GLN A 167 -7.08 -2.23 -0.22
N PHE A 168 -8.24 -2.56 0.36
CA PHE A 168 -8.39 -3.78 1.14
C PHE A 168 -8.81 -4.95 0.24
N HIS A 169 -8.29 -6.13 0.56
CA HIS A 169 -8.58 -7.37 -0.15
C HIS A 169 -9.44 -8.29 0.71
N PRO A 170 -10.55 -8.85 0.18
CA PRO A 170 -11.46 -9.71 0.96
C PRO A 170 -11.01 -11.15 1.06
N GLU A 171 -9.94 -11.55 0.36
CA GLU A 171 -9.48 -12.94 0.27
C GLU A 171 -8.90 -13.51 1.56
N PRO A 172 -8.22 -12.75 2.44
CA PRO A 172 -7.72 -13.29 3.70
C PRO A 172 -8.85 -13.77 4.59
N PRO A 173 -8.70 -14.91 5.29
CA PRO A 173 -9.69 -15.37 6.26
C PRO A 173 -9.94 -14.32 7.35
N GLY A 174 -11.19 -13.97 7.62
CA GLY A 174 -11.58 -12.97 8.62
C GLY A 174 -11.37 -11.51 8.17
N ALA A 175 -11.19 -11.28 6.86
CA ALA A 175 -10.96 -9.94 6.30
C ALA A 175 -12.09 -8.94 6.64
N GLU A 176 -13.36 -9.37 6.62
CA GLU A 176 -14.48 -8.48 6.93
C GLU A 176 -14.44 -8.00 8.38
N GLU A 177 -14.23 -8.91 9.34
CA GLU A 177 -14.12 -8.56 10.76
C GLU A 177 -12.85 -7.74 11.05
N ALA A 178 -11.75 -8.04 10.36
CA ALA A 178 -10.51 -7.26 10.47
C ALA A 178 -10.70 -5.83 9.95
N LEU A 179 -11.38 -5.67 8.81
CA LEU A 179 -11.70 -4.37 8.23
C LEU A 179 -12.56 -3.52 9.18
N GLU A 180 -13.57 -4.10 9.82
CA GLU A 180 -14.40 -3.39 10.80
C GLU A 180 -13.56 -2.88 11.97
N ARG A 181 -12.70 -3.74 12.56
CA ARG A 181 -11.79 -3.32 13.65
C ARG A 181 -10.84 -2.21 13.22
N ILE A 182 -10.27 -2.31 12.02
CA ILE A 182 -9.37 -1.28 11.48
C ILE A 182 -10.09 0.06 11.31
N ARG A 183 -11.31 0.06 10.80
CA ARG A 183 -12.11 1.28 10.66
C ARG A 183 -12.48 1.89 12.01
N GLU A 184 -12.73 1.07 13.03
CA GLU A 184 -12.93 1.54 14.41
C GLU A 184 -11.66 2.21 14.96
N GLU A 185 -10.47 1.60 14.77
CA GLU A 185 -9.19 2.20 15.18
C GLU A 185 -8.93 3.52 14.45
N PHE A 186 -9.09 3.57 13.13
CA PHE A 186 -8.98 4.81 12.38
C PHE A 186 -9.92 5.88 12.87
N SER A 187 -11.16 5.53 13.23
CA SER A 187 -12.17 6.49 13.68
C SER A 187 -11.79 7.24 14.95
N LYS A 188 -10.76 6.81 15.69
CA LYS A 188 -10.27 7.51 16.90
C LYS A 188 -9.46 8.76 16.53
N THR A 189 -8.69 8.71 15.47
CA THR A 189 -7.73 9.75 15.07
C THR A 189 -8.01 10.34 13.69
N HIS A 190 -8.60 9.57 12.79
CA HIS A 190 -8.85 9.92 11.39
C HIS A 190 -10.34 10.00 11.07
N LYS A 191 -10.63 10.64 9.97
CA LYS A 191 -11.96 10.74 9.36
C LYS A 191 -11.92 10.04 8.01
N GLN A 192 -12.92 9.20 7.72
CA GLN A 192 -13.10 8.62 6.39
C GLN A 192 -13.63 9.69 5.43
N ASP A 193 -12.86 10.04 4.42
CA ASP A 193 -13.29 11.04 3.43
C ASP A 193 -14.11 10.41 2.31
N TRP A 194 -13.70 9.22 1.86
CA TRP A 194 -14.43 8.46 0.87
C TRP A 194 -14.13 6.95 1.02
N ASN A 195 -15.08 6.15 0.55
CA ASN A 195 -15.02 4.69 0.56
C ASN A 195 -15.73 4.12 -0.65
N TYR A 196 -15.04 3.25 -1.36
CA TYR A 196 -15.55 2.39 -2.41
C TYR A 196 -15.24 0.95 -2.00
N GLN A 197 -16.25 0.27 -1.51
CA GLN A 197 -16.10 -1.03 -0.84
C GLN A 197 -15.24 -2.01 -1.67
N TRP A 198 -14.15 -2.52 -1.08
CA TRP A 198 -13.18 -3.45 -1.70
C TRP A 198 -12.49 -2.92 -2.97
N VAL A 199 -12.52 -1.62 -3.18
CA VAL A 199 -11.79 -0.97 -4.27
C VAL A 199 -10.75 -0.01 -3.70
N TRP A 200 -11.19 1.05 -3.04
CA TRP A 200 -10.30 2.00 -2.37
C TRP A 200 -11.03 2.75 -1.26
N GLU A 201 -10.33 3.08 -0.20
CA GLU A 201 -10.81 4.05 0.78
C GLU A 201 -9.70 5.00 1.24
N ASN A 202 -10.11 6.17 1.73
CA ASN A 202 -9.21 7.18 2.27
C ASN A 202 -9.62 7.65 3.66
N TRP A 203 -8.59 7.82 4.50
CA TRP A 203 -8.71 8.33 5.85
C TRP A 203 -7.75 9.50 6.05
N SER A 204 -8.26 10.68 6.46
CA SER A 204 -7.46 11.87 6.77
C SER A 204 -7.41 12.16 8.27
N LEU A 205 -6.26 12.58 8.78
CA LEU A 205 -6.05 12.99 10.17
C LEU A 205 -7.02 14.13 10.52
N LYS A 206 -7.67 14.04 11.71
CA LYS A 206 -8.65 15.03 12.21
C LYS A 206 -8.01 16.36 12.61
#